data_9a6ed98951deb58ae53a7652f79134c6
#
_entry.id   9a6ed98951deb58ae53a7652f79134c6
#
_cell.length_a   1.000
_cell.length_b   1.000
_cell.length_c   1.000
_cell.angle_alpha   90.00
_cell.angle_beta   90.00
_cell.angle_gamma   90.00
#
_symmetry.space_group_name_H-M   'P 1'
#
loop_
_entity.id
_entity.type
_entity.pdbx_description
1 polymer ?
#
loop_
_entity_poly.entity_id
_entity_poly.type
_entity_poly.pdbx_seq_one_letter_code
_entity_poly.pdbx_strand_id
1 'polypeptide(L)'
;MRSISIAVTFATPRCTFDAGGFSGRRARPCGMDPHGPRITYAGYLRLNELLGLQAGPDGHLPAPCANEQHFIVVHQTYELWFKQVLTELDATVQLLGQPSVPEGDIPRMVRHLERVSEIFRLLSAQWKVMETLAPQEFLAFRDRLGTSSGFESWQMRALELTLGLSDEQRVEGVDPIGHLRRLHAVGDMSDAALADLEARVERPSLHDVLLTWLGRTPIDGSLADADEDEAVVAAFVDGHLSAMRTHADEVIARMVAVGQGEPEALERRMSAGVDGAASFLRPGGVVDRAHAGLLYIESHRHLPLLAWPRRLIDTVVEVEQSMLAFRHAHARMVERMIGRRMGTGGSAGVDYLDATTKYRIFTELWAVRTMLVKETMLPQPRDAAFYGFAGSE
;
A
#
# COMPACT_ATOMS: atom_id res chain seq x y z
N MET A 1 -29.62 -14.09 -29.84
CA MET A 1 -28.72 -14.58 -28.78
C MET A 1 -27.50 -15.16 -29.46
N ARG A 2 -26.41 -14.41 -29.54
CA ARG A 2 -25.12 -14.90 -30.07
C ARG A 2 -24.21 -15.14 -28.88
N SER A 3 -23.87 -16.41 -28.66
CA SER A 3 -22.87 -16.85 -27.67
C SER A 3 -21.50 -16.23 -28.01
N ILE A 4 -20.96 -15.41 -27.13
CA ILE A 4 -19.56 -14.95 -27.21
C ILE A 4 -18.73 -16.02 -26.53
N SER A 5 -18.08 -16.85 -27.35
CA SER A 5 -17.06 -17.81 -26.89
C SER A 5 -15.74 -17.06 -26.82
N ILE A 6 -15.25 -16.72 -25.61
CA ILE A 6 -13.90 -16.20 -25.43
C ILE A 6 -12.95 -17.39 -25.43
N ALA A 7 -12.33 -17.65 -26.58
CA ALA A 7 -11.22 -18.58 -26.67
C ALA A 7 -9.94 -17.86 -26.19
N VAL A 8 -9.51 -18.15 -24.95
CA VAL A 8 -8.20 -17.72 -24.45
C VAL A 8 -7.15 -18.69 -24.97
N THR A 9 -6.44 -18.27 -26.02
CA THR A 9 -5.29 -19.02 -26.54
C THR A 9 -4.08 -18.68 -25.68
N PHE A 10 -3.64 -19.63 -24.86
CA PHE A 10 -2.38 -19.50 -24.13
C PHE A 10 -1.20 -19.72 -25.06
N ALA A 11 -0.50 -18.64 -25.41
CA ALA A 11 0.82 -18.74 -26.02
C ALA A 11 1.82 -19.16 -24.92
N THR A 12 2.52 -20.25 -25.13
CA THR A 12 3.58 -20.75 -24.23
C THR A 12 4.76 -19.79 -24.22
N PRO A 13 5.16 -19.22 -23.08
CA PRO A 13 6.46 -18.56 -22.98
C PRO A 13 7.57 -19.60 -22.89
N ARG A 14 8.54 -19.53 -23.77
CA ARG A 14 9.82 -20.23 -23.61
C ARG A 14 10.59 -19.51 -22.50
N CYS A 15 10.67 -20.14 -21.32
CA CYS A 15 11.59 -19.72 -20.27
C CYS A 15 13.01 -20.19 -20.62
N THR A 16 13.85 -19.29 -21.13
CA THR A 16 15.29 -19.45 -21.08
C THR A 16 15.81 -18.67 -19.87
N PHE A 17 16.17 -19.35 -18.81
CA PHE A 17 16.95 -18.79 -17.71
C PHE A 17 18.34 -19.43 -17.78
N ASP A 18 19.34 -18.59 -18.06
CA ASP A 18 20.73 -18.93 -17.80
C ASP A 18 21.09 -18.36 -16.42
N ALA A 19 21.41 -19.23 -15.48
CA ALA A 19 21.77 -18.87 -14.12
C ALA A 19 23.16 -19.41 -13.81
N GLY A 20 24.09 -18.50 -13.62
CA GLY A 20 25.39 -18.77 -12.99
C GLY A 20 25.22 -19.26 -11.55
N GLY A 21 25.72 -20.41 -11.32
CA GLY A 21 26.16 -21.17 -10.18
C GLY A 21 25.63 -20.87 -8.78
N PHE A 22 24.73 -21.74 -8.28
CA PHE A 22 24.74 -22.15 -6.88
C PHE A 22 24.44 -23.66 -6.77
N SER A 23 25.24 -24.35 -5.96
CA SER A 23 25.28 -25.79 -5.83
C SER A 23 24.03 -26.39 -5.18
N GLY A 24 23.49 -27.43 -5.85
CA GLY A 24 22.96 -28.57 -5.14
C GLY A 24 21.49 -28.64 -4.78
N ARG A 25 20.57 -28.33 -5.70
CA ARG A 25 19.33 -29.14 -5.91
C ARG A 25 18.90 -28.94 -7.36
N ARG A 26 18.92 -30.06 -8.13
CA ARG A 26 18.42 -30.02 -9.51
C ARG A 26 16.97 -29.56 -9.52
N ALA A 27 16.73 -28.38 -10.06
CA ALA A 27 15.39 -27.98 -10.50
C ALA A 27 14.91 -29.04 -11.48
N ARG A 28 13.76 -29.65 -11.22
CA ARG A 28 13.14 -30.57 -12.19
C ARG A 28 12.79 -29.73 -13.42
N PRO A 29 13.16 -30.16 -14.63
CA PRO A 29 12.72 -29.52 -15.84
C PRO A 29 11.18 -29.53 -15.87
N CYS A 30 10.56 -28.40 -16.22
CA CYS A 30 9.13 -28.33 -16.50
C CYS A 30 8.84 -29.08 -17.82
N GLY A 31 9.02 -30.40 -17.82
CA GLY A 31 8.59 -31.29 -18.86
C GLY A 31 7.16 -31.68 -18.55
N MET A 32 6.19 -31.15 -19.29
CA MET A 32 4.86 -31.75 -19.31
C MET A 32 5.01 -33.17 -19.82
N ASP A 33 4.69 -34.15 -18.95
CA ASP A 33 4.48 -35.52 -19.37
C ASP A 33 3.27 -35.50 -20.32
N PRO A 34 3.42 -35.82 -21.61
CA PRO A 34 2.33 -35.84 -22.57
C PRO A 34 1.21 -36.82 -22.20
N HIS A 35 1.44 -37.69 -21.23
CA HIS A 35 0.50 -38.69 -20.71
C HIS A 35 0.08 -38.44 -19.25
N GLY A 36 0.45 -37.27 -18.66
CA GLY A 36 -0.01 -36.88 -17.34
C GLY A 36 -1.53 -36.71 -17.28
N PRO A 37 -2.15 -36.75 -16.06
CA PRO A 37 -3.59 -36.61 -15.91
C PRO A 37 -4.07 -35.28 -16.52
N ARG A 38 -5.10 -35.34 -17.36
CA ARG A 38 -5.68 -34.15 -18.02
C ARG A 38 -6.15 -33.15 -16.95
N ILE A 39 -5.49 -31.99 -16.88
CA ILE A 39 -5.91 -30.90 -16.00
C ILE A 39 -7.14 -30.23 -16.61
N THR A 40 -8.28 -30.31 -15.92
CA THR A 40 -9.51 -29.61 -16.30
C THR A 40 -9.60 -28.26 -15.63
N TYR A 41 -10.40 -27.33 -16.17
CA TYR A 41 -10.67 -26.03 -15.56
C TYR A 41 -11.18 -26.15 -14.10
N ALA A 42 -12.18 -27.02 -13.90
CA ALA A 42 -12.73 -27.26 -12.57
C ALA A 42 -11.71 -27.87 -11.60
N GLY A 43 -10.90 -28.82 -12.08
CA GLY A 43 -9.86 -29.45 -11.26
C GLY A 43 -8.71 -28.50 -10.93
N TYR A 44 -8.27 -27.68 -11.88
CA TYR A 44 -7.22 -26.68 -11.65
C TYR A 44 -7.62 -25.62 -10.63
N LEU A 45 -8.86 -25.13 -10.73
CA LEU A 45 -9.40 -24.10 -9.82
C LEU A 45 -10.05 -24.69 -8.55
N ARG A 46 -10.11 -26.04 -8.43
CA ARG A 46 -10.76 -26.72 -7.32
C ARG A 46 -12.20 -26.22 -7.09
N LEU A 47 -12.96 -26.08 -8.17
CA LEU A 47 -14.27 -25.42 -8.12
C LEU A 47 -15.28 -26.18 -7.25
N ASN A 48 -15.20 -27.53 -7.18
CA ASN A 48 -16.13 -28.29 -6.35
C ASN A 48 -15.98 -27.97 -4.87
N GLU A 49 -14.72 -27.80 -4.41
CA GLU A 49 -14.46 -27.40 -3.02
C GLU A 49 -14.82 -25.94 -2.81
N LEU A 50 -14.37 -25.05 -3.68
CA LEU A 50 -14.60 -23.60 -3.56
C LEU A 50 -16.11 -23.28 -3.53
N LEU A 51 -16.91 -23.86 -4.44
CA LEU A 51 -18.34 -23.62 -4.54
C LEU A 51 -19.16 -24.40 -3.51
N GLY A 52 -18.53 -25.26 -2.71
CA GLY A 52 -19.14 -25.96 -1.59
C GLY A 52 -19.01 -25.23 -0.23
N LEU A 53 -18.25 -24.10 -0.16
CA LEU A 53 -17.95 -23.43 1.10
C LEU A 53 -19.02 -22.41 1.55
N GLN A 54 -20.16 -22.30 0.86
CA GLN A 54 -21.20 -21.30 1.14
C GLN A 54 -22.38 -21.85 1.97
N ALA A 55 -22.20 -23.00 2.62
CA ALA A 55 -23.26 -23.70 3.35
C ALA A 55 -23.54 -23.15 4.78
N GLY A 56 -22.84 -22.07 5.19
CA GLY A 56 -22.93 -21.51 6.55
C GLY A 56 -22.04 -22.22 7.57
N PRO A 57 -22.10 -21.81 8.86
CA PRO A 57 -21.14 -22.24 9.89
C PRO A 57 -21.10 -23.76 10.11
N ASP A 58 -22.22 -24.44 9.96
CA ASP A 58 -22.31 -25.88 10.21
C ASP A 58 -21.88 -26.74 8.99
N GLY A 59 -21.59 -26.11 7.84
CA GLY A 59 -21.24 -26.81 6.61
C GLY A 59 -22.32 -27.77 6.09
N HIS A 60 -23.53 -27.73 6.66
CA HIS A 60 -24.62 -28.67 6.45
C HIS A 60 -25.93 -27.98 6.09
N LEU A 61 -26.84 -28.76 5.50
CA LEU A 61 -28.22 -28.36 5.22
C LEU A 61 -29.02 -28.21 6.51
N PRO A 62 -30.01 -27.27 6.52
CA PRO A 62 -30.38 -26.45 5.39
C PRO A 62 -29.34 -25.39 5.04
N ALA A 63 -29.11 -25.20 3.73
CA ALA A 63 -28.30 -24.09 3.24
C ALA A 63 -28.83 -22.78 3.83
N PRO A 64 -27.95 -21.78 4.01
CA PRO A 64 -28.37 -20.44 4.43
C PRO A 64 -29.43 -19.90 3.47
N CYS A 65 -30.27 -18.97 3.94
CA CYS A 65 -31.20 -18.30 3.03
C CYS A 65 -30.43 -17.52 1.96
N ALA A 66 -31.07 -17.17 0.84
CA ALA A 66 -30.39 -16.52 -0.30
C ALA A 66 -29.63 -15.24 0.12
N ASN A 67 -30.17 -14.46 1.05
CA ASN A 67 -29.57 -13.24 1.55
C ASN A 67 -28.33 -13.51 2.43
N GLU A 68 -28.36 -14.55 3.25
CA GLU A 68 -27.21 -15.00 4.04
C GLU A 68 -26.11 -15.58 3.14
N GLN A 69 -26.48 -16.37 2.13
CA GLN A 69 -25.55 -16.87 1.12
C GLN A 69 -24.89 -15.72 0.36
N HIS A 70 -25.65 -14.69 -0.01
CA HIS A 70 -25.12 -13.47 -0.63
C HIS A 70 -24.07 -12.81 0.27
N PHE A 71 -24.37 -12.64 1.56
CA PHE A 71 -23.46 -12.09 2.56
C PHE A 71 -22.17 -12.91 2.65
N ILE A 72 -22.26 -14.25 2.72
CA ILE A 72 -21.11 -15.16 2.78
C ILE A 72 -20.24 -15.02 1.54
N VAL A 73 -20.81 -15.09 0.33
CA VAL A 73 -20.08 -15.00 -0.94
C VAL A 73 -19.32 -13.67 -1.04
N VAL A 74 -19.98 -12.56 -0.68
CA VAL A 74 -19.33 -11.23 -0.70
C VAL A 74 -18.11 -11.21 0.22
N HIS A 75 -18.21 -11.69 1.46
CA HIS A 75 -17.09 -11.69 2.40
C HIS A 75 -15.98 -12.68 2.00
N GLN A 76 -16.31 -13.86 1.50
CA GLN A 76 -15.33 -14.81 0.98
C GLN A 76 -14.54 -14.24 -0.19
N THR A 77 -15.18 -13.47 -1.08
CA THR A 77 -14.47 -12.83 -2.19
C THR A 77 -13.53 -11.72 -1.70
N TYR A 78 -13.86 -10.98 -0.64
CA TYR A 78 -12.91 -10.05 -0.02
C TYR A 78 -11.68 -10.78 0.53
N GLU A 79 -11.86 -11.86 1.27
CA GLU A 79 -10.76 -12.63 1.85
C GLU A 79 -9.87 -13.27 0.79
N LEU A 80 -10.41 -13.74 -0.34
CA LEU A 80 -9.64 -14.23 -1.48
C LEU A 80 -8.79 -13.12 -2.12
N TRP A 81 -9.33 -11.91 -2.26
CA TRP A 81 -8.59 -10.78 -2.76
C TRP A 81 -7.54 -10.27 -1.77
N PHE A 82 -7.82 -10.27 -0.48
CA PHE A 82 -6.81 -9.92 0.54
C PHE A 82 -5.63 -10.87 0.49
N LYS A 83 -5.87 -12.17 0.29
CA LYS A 83 -4.78 -13.15 0.07
C LYS A 83 -3.92 -12.78 -1.12
N GLN A 84 -4.51 -12.37 -2.25
CA GLN A 84 -3.76 -11.96 -3.43
C GLN A 84 -2.98 -10.66 -3.16
N VAL A 85 -3.59 -9.67 -2.52
CA VAL A 85 -2.92 -8.42 -2.14
C VAL A 85 -1.71 -8.69 -1.25
N LEU A 86 -1.84 -9.57 -0.24
CA LEU A 86 -0.71 -9.98 0.59
C LEU A 86 0.42 -10.60 -0.23
N THR A 87 0.10 -11.45 -1.19
CA THR A 87 1.10 -12.06 -2.10
C THR A 87 1.88 -11.00 -2.89
N GLU A 88 1.19 -9.97 -3.42
CA GLU A 88 1.81 -8.89 -4.20
C GLU A 88 2.67 -7.98 -3.30
N LEU A 89 2.18 -7.66 -2.10
CA LEU A 89 2.92 -6.86 -1.13
C LEU A 89 4.16 -7.59 -0.61
N ASP A 90 4.03 -8.87 -0.26
CA ASP A 90 5.16 -9.70 0.21
C ASP A 90 6.27 -9.77 -0.85
N ALA A 91 5.90 -9.95 -2.13
CA ALA A 91 6.85 -9.93 -3.24
C ALA A 91 7.55 -8.56 -3.36
N THR A 92 6.81 -7.47 -3.17
CA THR A 92 7.36 -6.11 -3.23
C THR A 92 8.32 -5.85 -2.07
N VAL A 93 7.93 -6.19 -0.83
CA VAL A 93 8.78 -6.05 0.37
C VAL A 93 10.07 -6.85 0.22
N GLN A 94 9.97 -8.09 -0.28
CA GLN A 94 11.14 -8.94 -0.52
C GLN A 94 12.11 -8.35 -1.55
N LEU A 95 11.59 -7.78 -2.64
CA LEU A 95 12.44 -7.19 -3.69
C LEU A 95 13.07 -5.87 -3.21
N LEU A 96 12.29 -4.99 -2.60
CA LEU A 96 12.73 -3.66 -2.17
C LEU A 96 13.67 -3.74 -0.94
N GLY A 97 13.49 -4.74 -0.08
CA GLY A 97 14.29 -4.97 1.13
C GLY A 97 15.67 -5.57 0.87
N GLN A 98 16.04 -5.84 -0.37
CA GLN A 98 17.38 -6.36 -0.69
C GLN A 98 18.47 -5.32 -0.38
N PRO A 99 19.68 -5.75 0.00
CA PRO A 99 20.82 -4.83 0.22
C PRO A 99 21.15 -3.98 -1.01
N SER A 100 20.99 -4.54 -2.21
CA SER A 100 21.03 -3.84 -3.49
C SER A 100 19.81 -4.21 -4.30
N VAL A 101 19.08 -3.21 -4.76
CA VAL A 101 17.88 -3.38 -5.58
C VAL A 101 18.25 -3.18 -7.05
N PRO A 102 18.26 -4.22 -7.88
CA PRO A 102 18.51 -4.07 -9.31
C PRO A 102 17.46 -3.15 -9.94
N GLU A 103 17.88 -2.22 -10.79
CA GLU A 103 16.96 -1.30 -11.47
C GLU A 103 15.88 -2.03 -12.28
N GLY A 104 16.22 -3.19 -12.86
CA GLY A 104 15.28 -4.05 -13.58
C GLY A 104 14.15 -4.63 -12.72
N ASP A 105 14.29 -4.65 -11.39
CA ASP A 105 13.25 -5.11 -10.46
C ASP A 105 12.25 -4.00 -10.11
N ILE A 106 12.59 -2.71 -10.27
CA ILE A 106 11.67 -1.61 -9.97
C ILE A 106 10.39 -1.68 -10.83
N PRO A 107 10.45 -1.89 -12.16
CA PRO A 107 9.23 -2.08 -12.95
C PRO A 107 8.39 -3.28 -12.52
N ARG A 108 9.01 -4.31 -11.96
CA ARG A 108 8.31 -5.49 -11.42
C ARG A 108 7.55 -5.14 -10.13
N MET A 109 8.19 -4.43 -9.21
CA MET A 109 7.54 -3.92 -7.99
C MET A 109 6.38 -2.98 -8.31
N VAL A 110 6.56 -2.07 -9.26
CA VAL A 110 5.49 -1.19 -9.75
C VAL A 110 4.28 -2.01 -10.21
N ARG A 111 4.48 -3.07 -11.02
CA ARG A 111 3.37 -3.93 -11.46
C ARG A 111 2.67 -4.67 -10.31
N HIS A 112 3.41 -5.12 -9.28
CA HIS A 112 2.81 -5.71 -8.08
C HIS A 112 1.91 -4.70 -7.37
N LEU A 113 2.39 -3.48 -7.14
CA LEU A 113 1.64 -2.42 -6.46
C LEU A 113 0.46 -1.89 -7.30
N GLU A 114 0.62 -1.76 -8.62
CA GLU A 114 -0.50 -1.44 -9.52
C GLU A 114 -1.63 -2.46 -9.41
N ARG A 115 -1.29 -3.76 -9.33
CA ARG A 115 -2.29 -4.81 -9.12
C ARG A 115 -2.99 -4.68 -7.77
N VAL A 116 -2.25 -4.36 -6.71
CA VAL A 116 -2.83 -4.06 -5.39
C VAL A 116 -3.84 -2.93 -5.47
N SER A 117 -3.48 -1.83 -6.14
CA SER A 117 -4.37 -0.68 -6.31
C SER A 117 -5.64 -1.04 -7.08
N GLU A 118 -5.53 -1.81 -8.18
CA GLU A 118 -6.69 -2.25 -8.96
C GLU A 118 -7.59 -3.21 -8.17
N ILE A 119 -7.02 -4.09 -7.35
CA ILE A 119 -7.81 -4.95 -6.46
C ILE A 119 -8.59 -4.09 -5.47
N PHE A 120 -7.98 -3.11 -4.80
CA PHE A 120 -8.70 -2.23 -3.88
C PHE A 120 -9.80 -1.39 -4.57
N ARG A 121 -9.59 -0.95 -5.82
CA ARG A 121 -10.63 -0.29 -6.61
C ARG A 121 -11.81 -1.23 -6.88
N LEU A 122 -11.53 -2.48 -7.26
CA LEU A 122 -12.56 -3.52 -7.43
C LEU A 122 -13.32 -3.76 -6.11
N LEU A 123 -12.60 -3.92 -5.00
CA LEU A 123 -13.18 -4.15 -3.67
C LEU A 123 -14.06 -2.95 -3.23
N SER A 124 -13.65 -1.73 -3.54
CA SER A 124 -14.46 -0.53 -3.28
C SER A 124 -15.78 -0.56 -4.06
N ALA A 125 -15.73 -0.97 -5.32
CA ALA A 125 -16.91 -1.11 -6.17
C ALA A 125 -17.81 -2.28 -5.74
N GLN A 126 -17.22 -3.36 -5.22
CA GLN A 126 -17.96 -4.57 -4.78
C GLN A 126 -18.92 -4.28 -3.62
N TRP A 127 -18.68 -3.25 -2.78
CA TRP A 127 -19.63 -2.86 -1.74
C TRP A 127 -21.02 -2.51 -2.30
N LYS A 128 -21.11 -2.06 -3.56
CA LYS A 128 -22.39 -1.83 -4.23
C LYS A 128 -23.23 -3.10 -4.38
N VAL A 129 -22.59 -4.26 -4.51
CA VAL A 129 -23.27 -5.55 -4.51
C VAL A 129 -23.87 -5.83 -3.13
N MET A 130 -23.11 -5.56 -2.05
CA MET A 130 -23.61 -5.70 -0.68
C MET A 130 -24.75 -4.72 -0.36
N GLU A 131 -24.72 -3.49 -0.88
CA GLU A 131 -25.76 -2.47 -0.71
C GLU A 131 -27.11 -2.84 -1.36
N THR A 132 -27.17 -3.88 -2.18
CA THR A 132 -28.46 -4.40 -2.72
C THR A 132 -29.26 -5.17 -1.68
N LEU A 133 -28.64 -5.60 -0.59
CA LEU A 133 -29.31 -6.23 0.53
C LEU A 133 -30.05 -5.18 1.37
N ALA A 134 -31.36 -5.34 1.57
CA ALA A 134 -32.12 -4.41 2.39
C ALA A 134 -31.79 -4.58 3.89
N PRO A 135 -31.82 -3.50 4.70
CA PRO A 135 -31.54 -3.58 6.14
C PRO A 135 -32.37 -4.64 6.88
N GLN A 136 -33.66 -4.77 6.57
CA GLN A 136 -34.53 -5.79 7.18
C GLN A 136 -34.17 -7.22 6.79
N GLU A 137 -33.69 -7.42 5.56
CA GLU A 137 -33.20 -8.73 5.09
C GLU A 137 -31.93 -9.15 5.80
N PHE A 138 -31.01 -8.18 6.03
CA PHE A 138 -29.83 -8.41 6.85
C PHE A 138 -30.20 -8.75 8.30
N LEU A 139 -31.12 -7.98 8.91
CA LEU A 139 -31.55 -8.21 10.28
C LEU A 139 -32.23 -9.58 10.45
N ALA A 140 -32.86 -10.12 9.42
CA ALA A 140 -33.54 -11.43 9.47
C ALA A 140 -32.58 -12.61 9.75
N PHE A 141 -31.28 -12.49 9.37
CA PHE A 141 -30.30 -13.55 9.64
C PHE A 141 -29.15 -13.09 10.56
N ARG A 142 -29.11 -11.80 10.94
CA ARG A 142 -28.00 -11.22 11.71
C ARG A 142 -27.67 -11.99 12.99
N ASP A 143 -28.69 -12.48 13.68
CA ASP A 143 -28.51 -13.19 14.96
C ASP A 143 -27.77 -14.53 14.78
N ARG A 144 -27.78 -15.09 13.56
CA ARG A 144 -27.01 -16.30 13.22
C ARG A 144 -25.52 -16.05 13.09
N LEU A 145 -25.09 -14.80 12.90
CA LEU A 145 -23.69 -14.42 12.83
C LEU A 145 -23.02 -14.49 14.22
N GLY A 146 -23.81 -14.54 15.30
CA GLY A 146 -23.26 -14.57 16.66
C GLY A 146 -22.39 -13.35 16.95
N THR A 147 -21.17 -13.59 17.42
CA THR A 147 -20.15 -12.58 17.71
C THR A 147 -19.21 -12.30 16.53
N SER A 148 -19.35 -13.03 15.40
CA SER A 148 -18.43 -12.87 14.26
C SER A 148 -18.48 -11.45 13.69
N SER A 149 -17.30 -10.92 13.39
CA SER A 149 -17.11 -9.54 12.99
C SER A 149 -16.01 -9.42 11.93
N GLY A 150 -16.15 -8.50 10.98
CA GLY A 150 -15.07 -8.16 10.04
C GLY A 150 -13.80 -7.65 10.74
N PHE A 151 -13.89 -7.26 12.01
CA PHE A 151 -12.72 -6.93 12.84
C PHE A 151 -11.78 -8.14 13.05
N GLU A 152 -12.32 -9.34 12.93
CA GLU A 152 -11.61 -10.62 13.07
C GLU A 152 -10.89 -11.06 11.80
N SER A 153 -11.03 -10.31 10.68
CA SER A 153 -10.24 -10.59 9.47
C SER A 153 -8.75 -10.43 9.76
N TRP A 154 -8.08 -11.56 10.00
CA TRP A 154 -6.64 -11.57 10.24
C TRP A 154 -5.87 -11.12 8.99
N GLN A 155 -6.38 -11.36 7.78
CA GLN A 155 -5.74 -10.92 6.54
C GLN A 155 -5.75 -9.39 6.43
N MET A 156 -6.82 -8.71 6.83
CA MET A 156 -6.83 -7.24 6.88
C MET A 156 -5.78 -6.71 7.88
N ARG A 157 -5.60 -7.37 9.04
CA ARG A 157 -4.52 -6.98 9.98
C ARG A 157 -3.15 -7.26 9.40
N ALA A 158 -2.98 -8.41 8.71
CA ALA A 158 -1.75 -8.74 7.99
C ALA A 158 -1.40 -7.69 6.92
N LEU A 159 -2.40 -7.19 6.17
CA LEU A 159 -2.23 -6.10 5.20
C LEU A 159 -1.73 -4.81 5.87
N GLU A 160 -2.33 -4.41 6.99
CA GLU A 160 -1.92 -3.22 7.75
C GLU A 160 -0.48 -3.32 8.24
N LEU A 161 -0.09 -4.48 8.80
CA LEU A 161 1.28 -4.75 9.25
C LEU A 161 2.27 -4.73 8.07
N THR A 162 1.92 -5.39 6.98
CA THR A 162 2.80 -5.46 5.80
C THR A 162 3.02 -4.08 5.16
N LEU A 163 2.01 -3.22 5.18
CA LEU A 163 2.15 -1.83 4.72
C LEU A 163 2.96 -0.96 5.68
N GLY A 164 2.90 -1.23 6.99
CA GLY A 164 3.63 -0.50 8.03
C GLY A 164 2.77 0.43 8.88
N LEU A 165 1.46 0.13 9.03
CA LEU A 165 0.61 0.90 9.93
C LEU A 165 1.07 0.71 11.38
N SER A 166 1.61 1.76 11.99
CA SER A 166 2.10 1.74 13.38
C SER A 166 0.97 1.80 14.40
N ASP A 167 1.26 1.41 15.64
CA ASP A 167 0.27 1.44 16.72
C ASP A 167 -0.16 2.88 17.07
N GLU A 168 0.74 3.87 16.93
CA GLU A 168 0.43 5.28 17.16
C GLU A 168 -0.52 5.86 16.11
N GLN A 169 -0.53 5.29 14.91
CA GLN A 169 -1.44 5.70 13.82
C GLN A 169 -2.81 5.03 13.94
N ARG A 170 -2.94 4.00 14.80
CA ARG A 170 -4.21 3.29 15.00
C ARG A 170 -5.21 4.11 15.81
N VAL A 171 -6.47 3.72 15.71
CA VAL A 171 -7.54 4.28 16.56
C VAL A 171 -7.21 3.96 18.01
N GLU A 172 -7.22 4.98 18.88
CA GLU A 172 -6.88 4.86 20.29
C GLU A 172 -7.74 3.79 20.99
N GLY A 173 -7.11 2.99 21.85
CA GLY A 173 -7.76 1.93 22.61
C GLY A 173 -8.09 0.67 21.81
N VAL A 174 -7.67 0.56 20.54
CA VAL A 174 -7.89 -0.62 19.69
C VAL A 174 -6.59 -1.42 19.56
N ASP A 175 -6.58 -2.63 20.10
CA ASP A 175 -5.51 -3.63 19.94
C ASP A 175 -6.01 -4.81 19.11
N PRO A 176 -5.90 -4.73 17.75
CA PRO A 176 -6.40 -5.79 16.89
C PRO A 176 -5.57 -7.06 16.97
N ILE A 177 -4.28 -6.97 17.23
CA ILE A 177 -3.40 -8.16 17.33
C ILE A 177 -3.68 -8.92 18.62
N GLY A 178 -3.79 -8.23 19.74
CA GLY A 178 -4.20 -8.84 21.01
C GLY A 178 -5.61 -9.45 20.94
N HIS A 179 -6.53 -8.84 20.17
CA HIS A 179 -7.85 -9.45 19.92
C HIS A 179 -7.73 -10.79 19.17
N LEU A 180 -6.94 -10.85 18.09
CA LEU A 180 -6.72 -12.08 17.32
C LEU A 180 -6.00 -13.15 18.13
N ARG A 181 -5.06 -12.79 19.02
CA ARG A 181 -4.47 -13.74 19.98
C ARG A 181 -5.50 -14.34 20.94
N ARG A 182 -6.48 -13.55 21.38
CA ARG A 182 -7.59 -14.07 22.20
C ARG A 182 -8.48 -15.04 21.42
N LEU A 183 -8.80 -14.74 20.15
CA LEU A 183 -9.55 -15.66 19.29
C LEU A 183 -8.79 -16.98 19.08
N HIS A 184 -7.48 -16.93 18.88
CA HIS A 184 -6.66 -18.13 18.79
C HIS A 184 -6.70 -18.95 20.10
N ALA A 185 -6.62 -18.30 21.26
CA ALA A 185 -6.64 -18.96 22.56
C ALA A 185 -7.95 -19.72 22.85
N VAL A 186 -9.06 -19.33 22.21
CA VAL A 186 -10.36 -20.03 22.32
C VAL A 186 -10.64 -20.96 21.13
N GLY A 187 -9.71 -21.09 20.18
CA GLY A 187 -9.83 -22.01 19.05
C GLY A 187 -10.52 -21.44 17.82
N ASP A 188 -10.84 -20.16 17.79
CA ASP A 188 -11.55 -19.49 16.69
C ASP A 188 -10.60 -18.99 15.57
N MET A 189 -9.29 -19.14 15.77
CA MET A 189 -8.25 -18.80 14.77
C MET A 189 -7.22 -19.93 14.69
N SER A 190 -6.76 -20.25 13.50
CA SER A 190 -5.78 -21.33 13.27
C SER A 190 -4.36 -20.92 13.68
N ASP A 191 -3.54 -21.91 14.12
CA ASP A 191 -2.11 -21.75 14.42
C ASP A 191 -1.36 -21.10 13.25
N ALA A 192 -1.66 -21.50 12.01
CA ALA A 192 -1.00 -20.98 10.82
C ALA A 192 -1.30 -19.48 10.59
N ALA A 193 -2.53 -19.05 10.86
CA ALA A 193 -2.91 -17.64 10.72
C ALA A 193 -2.25 -16.75 11.80
N LEU A 194 -2.18 -17.24 13.04
CA LEU A 194 -1.48 -16.52 14.11
C LEU A 194 0.03 -16.44 13.84
N ALA A 195 0.65 -17.55 13.43
CA ALA A 195 2.07 -17.58 13.10
C ALA A 195 2.43 -16.64 11.94
N ASP A 196 1.58 -16.52 10.90
CA ASP A 196 1.77 -15.56 9.82
C ASP A 196 1.72 -14.11 10.33
N LEU A 197 0.76 -13.79 11.21
CA LEU A 197 0.66 -12.44 11.80
C LEU A 197 1.88 -12.10 12.66
N GLU A 198 2.32 -13.01 13.52
CA GLU A 198 3.48 -12.79 14.39
C GLU A 198 4.77 -12.63 13.59
N ALA A 199 4.94 -13.44 12.53
CA ALA A 199 6.06 -13.26 11.61
C ALA A 199 6.04 -11.90 10.89
N ARG A 200 4.85 -11.30 10.65
CA ARG A 200 4.73 -9.96 10.05
C ARG A 200 5.06 -8.84 11.02
N VAL A 201 4.80 -9.02 12.31
CA VAL A 201 5.20 -8.06 13.36
C VAL A 201 6.73 -7.95 13.44
N GLU A 202 7.44 -9.07 13.28
CA GLU A 202 8.90 -9.13 13.44
C GLU A 202 9.69 -8.72 12.18
N ARG A 203 9.08 -8.72 11.01
CA ARG A 203 9.76 -8.40 9.75
C ARG A 203 9.56 -6.95 9.33
N PRO A 204 10.49 -6.36 8.55
CA PRO A 204 10.30 -5.03 7.99
C PRO A 204 9.05 -4.94 7.12
N SER A 205 8.31 -3.86 7.27
CA SER A 205 7.14 -3.50 6.46
C SER A 205 7.54 -2.89 5.11
N LEU A 206 6.55 -2.64 4.24
CA LEU A 206 6.77 -1.89 3.00
C LEU A 206 7.27 -0.46 3.29
N HIS A 207 6.76 0.19 4.34
CA HIS A 207 7.20 1.51 4.76
C HIS A 207 8.69 1.49 5.16
N ASP A 208 9.13 0.51 5.97
CA ASP A 208 10.51 0.41 6.44
C ASP A 208 11.50 0.19 5.28
N VAL A 209 11.16 -0.76 4.37
CA VAL A 209 12.04 -1.05 3.22
C VAL A 209 12.04 0.09 2.21
N LEU A 210 10.94 0.84 2.09
CA LEU A 210 10.85 2.02 1.25
C LEU A 210 11.78 3.15 1.76
N LEU A 211 11.73 3.47 3.05
CA LEU A 211 12.61 4.46 3.64
C LEU A 211 14.09 4.05 3.54
N THR A 212 14.38 2.77 3.79
CA THR A 212 15.73 2.22 3.61
C THR A 212 16.21 2.38 2.16
N TRP A 213 15.35 2.13 1.19
CA TRP A 213 15.67 2.27 -0.23
C TRP A 213 15.86 3.74 -0.62
N LEU A 214 14.97 4.64 -0.17
CA LEU A 214 15.08 6.09 -0.37
C LEU A 214 16.40 6.64 0.20
N GLY A 215 16.84 6.13 1.35
CA GLY A 215 18.12 6.46 1.96
C GLY A 215 19.34 6.09 1.10
N ARG A 216 19.19 5.26 0.08
CA ARG A 216 20.25 4.88 -0.87
C ARG A 216 20.18 5.63 -2.20
N THR A 217 19.20 6.51 -2.37
CA THR A 217 19.05 7.31 -3.60
C THR A 217 20.29 8.16 -3.85
N PRO A 218 20.92 8.10 -5.01
CA PRO A 218 22.00 9.05 -5.36
C PRO A 218 21.45 10.47 -5.33
N ILE A 219 22.17 11.38 -4.65
CA ILE A 219 21.82 12.80 -4.57
C ILE A 219 22.98 13.60 -5.18
N ASP A 220 22.71 14.39 -6.21
CA ASP A 220 23.74 15.12 -6.98
C ASP A 220 24.93 14.23 -7.43
N GLY A 221 24.62 12.95 -7.79
CA GLY A 221 25.61 11.95 -8.17
C GLY A 221 26.31 11.26 -6.99
N SER A 222 26.13 11.72 -5.76
CA SER A 222 26.75 11.10 -4.57
C SER A 222 25.98 9.86 -4.12
N LEU A 223 26.71 8.79 -3.83
CA LEU A 223 26.18 7.54 -3.28
C LEU A 223 26.26 7.57 -1.75
N ALA A 224 25.39 6.82 -1.08
CA ALA A 224 25.24 6.83 0.38
C ALA A 224 26.48 6.42 1.19
N ASP A 225 27.43 5.74 0.56
CA ASP A 225 28.70 5.26 1.14
C ASP A 225 29.93 6.06 0.67
N ALA A 226 29.72 7.15 -0.09
CA ALA A 226 30.82 8.00 -0.53
C ALA A 226 31.33 8.93 0.58
N ASP A 227 32.65 9.16 0.65
CA ASP A 227 33.29 9.99 1.70
C ASP A 227 32.70 11.41 1.79
N GLU A 228 32.25 11.98 0.66
CA GLU A 228 31.70 13.35 0.59
C GLU A 228 30.19 13.40 0.67
N ASP A 229 29.47 12.26 0.81
CA ASP A 229 28.03 12.18 0.72
C ASP A 229 27.29 13.10 1.69
N GLU A 230 27.70 13.11 2.96
CA GLU A 230 27.08 13.96 3.98
C GLU A 230 27.11 15.44 3.59
N ALA A 231 28.24 15.92 3.07
CA ALA A 231 28.41 17.32 2.65
C ALA A 231 27.58 17.63 1.40
N VAL A 232 27.51 16.70 0.43
CA VAL A 232 26.71 16.86 -0.79
C VAL A 232 25.23 16.90 -0.44
N VAL A 233 24.73 15.98 0.37
CA VAL A 233 23.34 15.91 0.79
C VAL A 233 22.94 17.11 1.63
N ALA A 234 23.79 17.56 2.56
CA ALA A 234 23.56 18.76 3.34
C ALA A 234 23.45 20.02 2.45
N ALA A 235 24.32 20.15 1.46
CA ALA A 235 24.30 21.28 0.53
C ALA A 235 23.02 21.29 -0.35
N PHE A 236 22.57 20.12 -0.80
CA PHE A 236 21.28 19.99 -1.51
C PHE A 236 20.12 20.46 -0.61
N VAL A 237 20.02 19.97 0.62
CA VAL A 237 18.97 20.35 1.58
C VAL A 237 19.00 21.85 1.86
N ASP A 238 20.18 22.45 2.09
CA ASP A 238 20.32 23.89 2.31
C ASP A 238 19.89 24.72 1.11
N GLY A 239 20.30 24.29 -0.09
CA GLY A 239 19.90 24.91 -1.34
C GLY A 239 18.38 24.88 -1.53
N HIS A 240 17.75 23.73 -1.24
CA HIS A 240 16.29 23.59 -1.35
C HIS A 240 15.54 24.46 -0.33
N LEU A 241 15.97 24.46 0.94
CA LEU A 241 15.38 25.33 1.97
C LEU A 241 15.53 26.81 1.64
N SER A 242 16.66 27.21 1.02
CA SER A 242 16.85 28.58 0.52
C SER A 242 15.89 28.91 -0.63
N ALA A 243 15.67 27.99 -1.57
CA ALA A 243 14.68 28.15 -2.63
C ALA A 243 13.25 28.27 -2.08
N MET A 244 12.91 27.49 -1.04
CA MET A 244 11.62 27.62 -0.36
C MET A 244 11.43 29.00 0.27
N ARG A 245 12.46 29.57 0.92
CA ARG A 245 12.38 30.95 1.48
C ARG A 245 12.14 31.98 0.38
N THR A 246 12.95 31.91 -0.71
CA THR A 246 12.76 32.82 -1.87
C THR A 246 11.34 32.69 -2.46
N HIS A 247 10.83 31.46 -2.58
CA HIS A 247 9.46 31.23 -3.05
C HIS A 247 8.41 31.82 -2.09
N ALA A 248 8.62 31.69 -0.78
CA ALA A 248 7.75 32.26 0.24
C ALA A 248 7.69 33.78 0.12
N ASP A 249 8.86 34.46 -0.03
CA ASP A 249 8.95 35.92 -0.20
C ASP A 249 8.21 36.40 -1.45
N GLU A 250 8.35 35.69 -2.59
CA GLU A 250 7.59 35.99 -3.80
C GLU A 250 6.08 35.85 -3.61
N VAL A 251 5.63 34.81 -2.88
CA VAL A 251 4.20 34.59 -2.60
C VAL A 251 3.66 35.69 -1.70
N ILE A 252 4.39 36.05 -0.65
CA ILE A 252 4.02 37.14 0.27
C ILE A 252 3.88 38.47 -0.51
N ALA A 253 4.91 38.84 -1.27
CA ALA A 253 4.92 40.06 -2.06
C ALA A 253 3.69 40.13 -3.02
N ARG A 254 3.38 39.03 -3.69
CA ARG A 254 2.22 38.95 -4.59
C ARG A 254 0.90 39.05 -3.86
N MET A 255 0.73 38.37 -2.70
CA MET A 255 -0.51 38.43 -1.92
C MET A 255 -0.77 39.82 -1.34
N VAL A 256 0.27 40.47 -0.83
CA VAL A 256 0.21 41.85 -0.33
C VAL A 256 -0.17 42.82 -1.46
N ALA A 257 0.42 42.68 -2.65
CA ALA A 257 0.14 43.51 -3.80
C ALA A 257 -1.31 43.46 -4.28
N VAL A 258 -2.01 42.33 -4.04
CA VAL A 258 -3.44 42.17 -4.38
C VAL A 258 -4.37 42.35 -3.17
N GLY A 259 -3.84 42.79 -2.02
CA GLY A 259 -4.63 43.07 -0.80
C GLY A 259 -5.17 41.80 -0.12
N GLN A 260 -4.50 40.64 -0.33
CA GLN A 260 -4.88 39.35 0.27
C GLN A 260 -3.99 39.04 1.48
N GLY A 261 -4.50 39.29 2.67
CA GLY A 261 -3.87 38.96 3.95
C GLY A 261 -2.93 40.05 4.49
N GLU A 262 -2.75 40.04 5.81
CA GLU A 262 -1.83 40.92 6.51
C GLU A 262 -0.37 40.41 6.36
N PRO A 263 0.60 41.30 6.01
CA PRO A 263 1.98 40.91 5.76
C PRO A 263 2.59 40.06 6.86
N GLU A 264 2.48 40.45 8.12
CA GLU A 264 3.03 39.72 9.26
C GLU A 264 2.39 38.34 9.47
N ALA A 265 1.10 38.17 9.15
CA ALA A 265 0.43 36.89 9.25
C ALA A 265 0.90 35.94 8.13
N LEU A 266 1.12 36.46 6.93
CA LEU A 266 1.67 35.73 5.80
C LEU A 266 3.11 35.28 6.07
N GLU A 267 3.94 36.20 6.58
CA GLU A 267 5.34 35.88 6.96
C GLU A 267 5.39 34.78 8.01
N ARG A 268 4.64 34.86 9.09
CA ARG A 268 4.59 33.82 10.13
C ARG A 268 4.16 32.47 9.54
N ARG A 269 3.15 32.45 8.67
CA ARG A 269 2.66 31.21 8.06
C ARG A 269 3.70 30.58 7.13
N MET A 270 4.35 31.39 6.29
CA MET A 270 5.34 30.91 5.33
C MET A 270 6.63 30.47 6.04
N SER A 271 7.10 31.22 7.03
CA SER A 271 8.23 30.82 7.88
C SER A 271 7.96 29.49 8.57
N ALA A 272 6.80 29.31 9.20
CA ALA A 272 6.42 28.05 9.82
C ALA A 272 6.45 26.86 8.83
N GLY A 273 6.09 27.10 7.55
CA GLY A 273 6.20 26.09 6.49
C GLY A 273 7.64 25.69 6.20
N VAL A 274 8.55 26.68 6.11
CA VAL A 274 9.99 26.44 5.90
C VAL A 274 10.63 25.78 7.13
N ASP A 275 10.25 26.18 8.33
CA ASP A 275 10.74 25.58 9.57
C ASP A 275 10.26 24.13 9.72
N GLY A 276 9.01 23.86 9.32
CA GLY A 276 8.47 22.50 9.24
C GLY A 276 9.26 21.63 8.24
N ALA A 277 9.57 22.17 7.07
CA ALA A 277 10.40 21.48 6.08
C ALA A 277 11.82 21.21 6.61
N ALA A 278 12.42 22.18 7.28
CA ALA A 278 13.74 22.03 7.90
C ALA A 278 13.71 20.93 9.00
N SER A 279 12.68 20.89 9.82
CA SER A 279 12.52 19.87 10.85
C SER A 279 12.30 18.47 10.26
N PHE A 280 11.55 18.37 9.15
CA PHE A 280 11.33 17.12 8.43
C PHE A 280 12.64 16.60 7.79
N LEU A 281 13.40 17.46 7.14
CA LEU A 281 14.64 17.09 6.47
C LEU A 281 15.80 16.88 7.43
N ARG A 282 15.72 17.45 8.65
CA ARG A 282 16.75 17.40 9.68
C ARG A 282 16.16 17.11 11.06
N PRO A 283 15.57 15.92 11.26
CA PRO A 283 15.09 15.54 12.58
C PRO A 283 16.26 15.56 13.59
N GLY A 284 16.09 16.28 14.70
CA GLY A 284 17.16 16.43 15.69
C GLY A 284 18.41 17.22 15.21
N GLY A 285 18.31 17.93 14.08
CA GLY A 285 19.39 18.74 13.51
C GLY A 285 20.32 17.98 12.54
N VAL A 286 20.14 16.69 12.36
CA VAL A 286 20.90 15.84 11.43
C VAL A 286 20.09 15.59 10.17
N VAL A 287 20.74 15.66 8.99
CA VAL A 287 20.04 15.39 7.73
C VAL A 287 19.57 13.93 7.68
N ASP A 288 18.28 13.74 7.46
CA ASP A 288 17.70 12.44 7.15
C ASP A 288 17.87 12.18 5.65
N ARG A 289 18.71 11.19 5.33
CA ARG A 289 19.06 10.88 3.95
C ARG A 289 17.88 10.28 3.16
N ALA A 290 16.96 9.56 3.81
CA ALA A 290 15.77 9.03 3.15
C ALA A 290 14.82 10.16 2.75
N HIS A 291 14.59 11.12 3.65
CA HIS A 291 13.78 12.31 3.35
C HIS A 291 14.45 13.19 2.28
N ALA A 292 15.76 13.35 2.32
CA ALA A 292 16.50 14.08 1.29
C ALA A 292 16.41 13.37 -0.08
N GLY A 293 16.55 12.03 -0.12
CA GLY A 293 16.41 11.22 -1.33
C GLY A 293 15.00 11.31 -1.92
N LEU A 294 13.98 11.25 -1.08
CA LEU A 294 12.58 11.45 -1.48
C LEU A 294 12.39 12.84 -2.10
N LEU A 295 12.86 13.89 -1.43
CA LEU A 295 12.77 15.26 -1.91
C LEU A 295 13.52 15.42 -3.24
N TYR A 296 14.70 14.78 -3.39
CA TYR A 296 15.47 14.83 -4.63
C TYR A 296 14.72 14.21 -5.80
N ILE A 297 14.15 13.01 -5.63
CA ILE A 297 13.32 12.35 -6.65
C ILE A 297 12.11 13.20 -7.04
N GLU A 298 11.39 13.75 -6.05
CA GLU A 298 10.18 14.55 -6.29
C GLU A 298 10.49 15.90 -6.94
N SER A 299 11.62 16.51 -6.60
CA SER A 299 12.04 17.80 -7.15
C SER A 299 12.59 17.69 -8.59
N HIS A 300 13.28 16.60 -8.90
CA HIS A 300 13.94 16.41 -10.19
C HIS A 300 13.24 15.38 -11.08
N ARG A 301 11.91 15.49 -11.17
CA ARG A 301 11.04 14.56 -11.93
C ARG A 301 11.36 14.46 -13.43
N HIS A 302 12.04 15.45 -13.97
CA HIS A 302 12.45 15.50 -15.38
C HIS A 302 13.69 14.65 -15.68
N LEU A 303 14.46 14.26 -14.66
CA LEU A 303 15.69 13.48 -14.86
C LEU A 303 15.37 12.02 -15.23
N PRO A 304 15.89 11.50 -16.37
CA PRO A 304 15.50 10.19 -16.91
C PRO A 304 15.72 9.02 -15.94
N LEU A 305 16.84 8.95 -15.24
CA LEU A 305 17.13 7.85 -14.31
C LEU A 305 16.21 7.86 -13.07
N LEU A 306 15.58 8.99 -12.76
CA LEU A 306 14.61 9.08 -11.66
C LEU A 306 13.17 8.71 -12.06
N ALA A 307 12.93 8.38 -13.34
CA ALA A 307 11.58 8.07 -13.83
C ALA A 307 10.97 6.84 -13.14
N TRP A 308 11.72 5.75 -12.97
CA TRP A 308 11.27 4.55 -12.30
C TRP A 308 11.18 4.72 -10.77
N PRO A 309 12.17 5.29 -10.06
CA PRO A 309 12.04 5.67 -8.66
C PRO A 309 10.78 6.49 -8.37
N ARG A 310 10.53 7.53 -9.16
CA ARG A 310 9.30 8.32 -9.05
C ARG A 310 8.04 7.48 -9.28
N ARG A 311 8.02 6.64 -10.33
CA ARG A 311 6.87 5.78 -10.61
C ARG A 311 6.56 4.83 -9.45
N LEU A 312 7.59 4.29 -8.79
CA LEU A 312 7.42 3.46 -7.60
C LEU A 312 6.75 4.26 -6.47
N ILE A 313 7.25 5.46 -6.17
CA ILE A 313 6.67 6.35 -5.14
C ILE A 313 5.21 6.68 -5.48
N ASP A 314 4.92 7.11 -6.71
CA ASP A 314 3.56 7.42 -7.15
C ASP A 314 2.63 6.20 -6.97
N THR A 315 3.12 4.99 -7.27
CA THR A 315 2.32 3.76 -7.14
C THR A 315 2.08 3.38 -5.66
N VAL A 316 3.03 3.62 -4.76
CA VAL A 316 2.80 3.45 -3.30
C VAL A 316 1.71 4.40 -2.82
N VAL A 317 1.73 5.66 -3.26
CA VAL A 317 0.66 6.63 -2.97
C VAL A 317 -0.69 6.15 -3.51
N GLU A 318 -0.74 5.59 -4.73
CA GLU A 318 -1.96 5.02 -5.31
C GLU A 318 -2.50 3.83 -4.49
N VAL A 319 -1.64 2.97 -3.94
CA VAL A 319 -2.04 1.88 -3.03
C VAL A 319 -2.72 2.45 -1.79
N GLU A 320 -2.10 3.42 -1.12
CA GLU A 320 -2.69 4.02 0.08
C GLU A 320 -4.03 4.69 -0.23
N GLN A 321 -4.12 5.48 -1.31
CA GLN A 321 -5.36 6.15 -1.71
C GLN A 321 -6.48 5.15 -2.03
N SER A 322 -6.18 4.08 -2.77
CA SER A 322 -7.17 3.06 -3.11
C SER A 322 -7.66 2.29 -1.88
N MET A 323 -6.76 1.99 -0.92
CA MET A 323 -7.13 1.38 0.37
C MET A 323 -8.01 2.32 1.21
N LEU A 324 -7.74 3.62 1.23
CA LEU A 324 -8.57 4.59 1.94
C LEU A 324 -9.95 4.74 1.30
N ALA A 325 -10.03 4.73 -0.03
CA ALA A 325 -11.30 4.72 -0.75
C ALA A 325 -12.13 3.47 -0.41
N PHE A 326 -11.48 2.30 -0.33
CA PHE A 326 -12.10 1.06 0.13
C PHE A 326 -12.65 1.18 1.56
N ARG A 327 -11.88 1.72 2.51
CA ARG A 327 -12.32 1.93 3.90
C ARG A 327 -13.51 2.87 3.98
N HIS A 328 -13.48 3.97 3.21
CA HIS A 328 -14.58 4.93 3.16
C HIS A 328 -15.86 4.27 2.61
N ALA A 329 -15.75 3.55 1.50
CA ALA A 329 -16.89 2.84 0.90
C ALA A 329 -17.47 1.79 1.88
N HIS A 330 -16.60 1.06 2.61
CA HIS A 330 -17.00 0.13 3.67
C HIS A 330 -17.79 0.82 4.78
N ALA A 331 -17.29 1.91 5.33
CA ALA A 331 -17.97 2.67 6.38
C ALA A 331 -19.37 3.12 5.93
N ARG A 332 -19.50 3.64 4.71
CA ARG A 332 -20.80 4.08 4.14
C ARG A 332 -21.76 2.91 3.90
N MET A 333 -21.25 1.77 3.43
CA MET A 333 -22.05 0.56 3.27
C MET A 333 -22.58 0.09 4.63
N VAL A 334 -21.74 0.00 5.66
CA VAL A 334 -22.16 -0.44 7.01
C VAL A 334 -23.19 0.55 7.60
N GLU A 335 -22.99 1.86 7.46
CA GLU A 335 -23.94 2.87 7.90
C GLU A 335 -25.30 2.70 7.22
N ARG A 336 -25.31 2.40 5.92
CA ARG A 336 -26.53 2.12 5.16
C ARG A 336 -27.26 0.86 5.64
N MET A 337 -26.50 -0.18 6.06
CA MET A 337 -27.07 -1.48 6.47
C MET A 337 -27.60 -1.49 7.90
N ILE A 338 -26.86 -0.92 8.84
CA ILE A 338 -27.18 -1.00 10.28
C ILE A 338 -27.31 0.35 10.97
N GLY A 339 -27.07 1.45 10.27
CA GLY A 339 -27.01 2.77 10.88
C GLY A 339 -25.88 2.83 11.93
N ARG A 340 -26.08 3.56 13.02
CA ARG A 340 -25.13 3.68 14.13
C ARG A 340 -25.30 2.61 15.21
N ARG A 341 -25.81 1.44 14.86
CA ARG A 341 -25.92 0.32 15.80
C ARG A 341 -24.55 -0.28 16.09
N MET A 342 -24.39 -0.85 17.27
CA MET A 342 -23.21 -1.62 17.64
C MET A 342 -22.99 -2.77 16.67
N GLY A 343 -21.73 -2.99 16.26
CA GLY A 343 -21.33 -4.14 15.44
C GLY A 343 -21.52 -5.47 16.19
N THR A 344 -21.56 -6.57 15.47
CA THR A 344 -21.71 -7.93 16.05
C THR A 344 -20.60 -8.26 17.03
N GLY A 345 -19.36 -7.82 16.78
CA GLY A 345 -18.20 -8.00 17.67
C GLY A 345 -18.07 -6.96 18.81
N GLY A 346 -19.13 -6.18 19.12
CA GLY A 346 -19.13 -5.21 20.22
C GLY A 346 -18.36 -3.91 19.91
N SER A 347 -17.87 -3.71 18.69
CA SER A 347 -17.19 -2.48 18.27
C SER A 347 -18.17 -1.30 18.16
N ALA A 348 -17.63 -0.05 18.18
CA ALA A 348 -18.40 1.17 17.95
C ALA A 348 -18.98 1.27 16.51
N GLY A 349 -18.94 0.18 15.73
CA GLY A 349 -19.55 0.10 14.39
C GLY A 349 -18.98 1.15 13.44
N VAL A 350 -19.88 2.01 12.90
CA VAL A 350 -19.54 3.01 11.88
C VAL A 350 -18.49 4.02 12.40
N ASP A 351 -18.56 4.43 13.67
CA ASP A 351 -17.63 5.44 14.21
C ASP A 351 -16.18 4.93 14.22
N TYR A 352 -15.96 3.65 14.50
CA TYR A 352 -14.65 2.99 14.35
C TYR A 352 -14.20 2.99 12.88
N LEU A 353 -15.09 2.59 11.95
CA LEU A 353 -14.76 2.55 10.52
C LEU A 353 -14.42 3.95 9.99
N ASP A 354 -15.17 4.97 10.38
CA ASP A 354 -14.87 6.37 10.03
C ASP A 354 -13.51 6.83 10.55
N ALA A 355 -13.14 6.42 11.77
CA ALA A 355 -11.82 6.71 12.31
C ALA A 355 -10.70 6.08 11.48
N THR A 356 -10.90 4.84 10.97
CA THR A 356 -9.89 4.16 10.12
C THR A 356 -9.69 4.82 8.76
N THR A 357 -10.60 5.67 8.29
CA THR A 357 -10.44 6.44 7.04
C THR A 357 -9.38 7.55 7.16
N LYS A 358 -8.90 7.83 8.37
CA LYS A 358 -7.86 8.83 8.65
C LYS A 358 -6.46 8.23 8.65
N TYR A 359 -6.32 6.92 8.53
CA TYR A 359 -5.00 6.28 8.53
C TYR A 359 -4.13 6.82 7.40
N ARG A 360 -2.88 7.12 7.73
CA ARG A 360 -1.83 7.54 6.80
C ARG A 360 -0.57 6.81 7.18
N ILE A 361 -0.16 5.85 6.35
CA ILE A 361 1.02 5.01 6.59
C ILE A 361 2.26 5.73 6.07
N PHE A 362 2.21 6.19 4.82
CA PHE A 362 3.33 6.81 4.11
C PHE A 362 3.33 8.33 4.25
N THR A 363 3.38 8.80 5.50
CA THR A 363 3.26 10.24 5.85
C THR A 363 4.30 11.11 5.15
N GLU A 364 5.51 10.58 4.94
CA GLU A 364 6.63 11.25 4.29
C GLU A 364 6.33 11.58 2.83
N LEU A 365 5.66 10.64 2.11
CA LEU A 365 5.28 10.81 0.70
C LEU A 365 4.25 11.95 0.51
N TRP A 366 3.49 12.26 1.56
CA TRP A 366 2.55 13.38 1.57
C TRP A 366 3.24 14.67 2.03
N ALA A 367 4.07 14.59 3.06
CA ALA A 367 4.76 15.75 3.62
C ALA A 367 5.67 16.42 2.58
N VAL A 368 6.43 15.65 1.81
CA VAL A 368 7.36 16.18 0.79
C VAL A 368 6.66 17.08 -0.23
N ARG A 369 5.38 16.81 -0.56
CA ARG A 369 4.62 17.59 -1.55
C ARG A 369 4.39 19.03 -1.12
N THR A 370 4.37 19.31 0.19
CA THR A 370 4.25 20.66 0.72
C THR A 370 5.54 21.46 0.66
N MET A 371 6.67 20.79 0.40
CA MET A 371 8.00 21.40 0.36
C MET A 371 8.46 21.70 -1.07
N LEU A 372 7.74 21.22 -2.09
CA LEU A 372 8.12 21.41 -3.48
C LEU A 372 8.04 22.90 -3.87
N VAL A 373 9.05 23.35 -4.59
CA VAL A 373 9.11 24.67 -5.20
C VAL A 373 9.00 24.57 -6.73
N LYS A 374 8.83 25.70 -7.40
CA LYS A 374 8.81 25.73 -8.88
C LYS A 374 10.15 25.22 -9.42
N GLU A 375 10.11 24.47 -10.51
CA GLU A 375 11.31 23.93 -11.17
C GLU A 375 12.35 25.01 -11.47
N THR A 376 11.91 26.22 -11.85
CA THR A 376 12.79 27.38 -12.12
C THR A 376 13.51 27.93 -10.89
N MET A 377 13.10 27.53 -9.68
CA MET A 377 13.70 27.94 -8.41
C MET A 377 14.58 26.85 -7.78
N LEU A 378 14.51 25.62 -8.34
CA LEU A 378 15.32 24.52 -7.85
C LEU A 378 16.80 24.76 -8.11
N PRO A 379 17.69 24.42 -7.16
CA PRO A 379 19.09 24.29 -7.46
C PRO A 379 19.30 23.34 -8.64
N GLN A 380 20.13 23.71 -9.59
CA GLN A 380 20.49 22.80 -10.68
C GLN A 380 21.29 21.63 -10.11
N PRO A 381 21.01 20.39 -10.55
CA PRO A 381 21.81 19.23 -10.15
C PRO A 381 23.29 19.45 -10.49
N ARG A 382 24.19 19.18 -9.54
CA ARG A 382 25.65 19.33 -9.74
C ARG A 382 26.16 18.43 -10.85
N ASP A 383 25.62 17.22 -10.95
CA ASP A 383 25.93 16.23 -12.00
C ASP A 383 24.64 15.77 -12.69
N ALA A 384 24.07 16.62 -13.54
CA ALA A 384 22.90 16.29 -14.32
C ALA A 384 23.17 15.15 -15.33
N ALA A 385 24.44 15.00 -15.78
CA ALA A 385 24.82 13.95 -16.73
C ALA A 385 24.73 12.56 -16.10
N PHE A 386 24.96 12.42 -14.80
CA PHE A 386 24.78 11.17 -14.06
C PHE A 386 23.36 10.61 -14.20
N TYR A 387 22.36 11.48 -14.29
CA TYR A 387 20.94 11.08 -14.38
C TYR A 387 20.41 11.02 -15.82
N GLY A 388 21.24 11.25 -16.81
CA GLY A 388 20.90 11.24 -18.23
C GLY A 388 21.33 9.96 -18.94
N PHE A 389 20.86 9.80 -20.20
CA PHE A 389 21.34 8.76 -21.13
C PHE A 389 22.39 9.31 -22.11
N ALA A 390 22.80 10.58 -21.96
CA ALA A 390 23.85 11.14 -22.79
C ALA A 390 25.21 10.57 -22.33
N GLY A 391 25.90 9.88 -23.22
CA GLY A 391 27.29 9.52 -23.00
C GLY A 391 28.13 10.78 -22.77
N SER A 392 29.13 10.70 -21.89
CA SER A 392 30.16 11.72 -21.80
C SER A 392 30.80 11.93 -23.17
N GLU A 393 30.67 13.13 -23.75
CA GLU A 393 31.48 13.55 -24.89
C GLU A 393 32.97 13.56 -24.56
#